data_047b951d1dbdbeee89ac156504eefe42
#
_entry.id   047b951d1dbdbeee89ac156504eefe42
#
_cell.length_a   1.000
_cell.length_b   1.000
_cell.length_c   1.000
_cell.angle_alpha   90.00
_cell.angle_beta   90.00
_cell.angle_gamma   90.00
#
_symmetry.space_group_name_H-M   'P 1'
#
loop_
_entity.id
_entity.type
_entity.pdbx_description
1 polymer ?
#
loop_
_entity_poly.entity_id
_entity_poly.type
_entity_poly.pdbx_seq_one_letter_code
_entity_poly.pdbx_strand_id
1 'polypeptide(L)'
;MSQDKQVVLVTGGNRGIGYELAKQLGVNGFKVILASRDPVLGPEAAQKLRASGLDVSFVLIDVEDKESIRQAVITVNEQYGRLDVLINNAGVYLDKNEKLLYMDPSILEKTMAINFFGAYHVMRSFIPLMEKQGYGRIINVSSEYGAVSEMSDQGVGAYKLSKLALNGLTRLAAAEIKGDIKINAVDPGWVSTDMGGPSAPRTPKKAAESILWLATIGPDGPNGEFFRDRERIDW
;
A
#
# COMPACT_ATOMS: atom_id res chain seq x y z
N MET A 1 14.42 8.37 -27.77
CA MET A 1 14.74 7.32 -26.76
C MET A 1 13.50 7.15 -25.92
N SER A 2 12.83 6.01 -25.93
CA SER A 2 11.71 5.77 -25.02
C SER A 2 12.27 5.75 -23.61
N GLN A 3 11.85 6.69 -22.76
CA GLN A 3 12.15 6.57 -21.32
C GLN A 3 11.62 5.21 -20.87
N ASP A 4 12.48 4.41 -20.24
CA ASP A 4 12.04 3.16 -19.64
C ASP A 4 10.93 3.47 -18.63
N LYS A 5 9.78 2.79 -18.78
CA LYS A 5 8.64 2.99 -17.88
C LYS A 5 9.03 2.65 -16.45
N GLN A 6 8.63 3.49 -15.52
CA GLN A 6 8.77 3.20 -14.09
C GLN A 6 7.96 1.96 -13.70
N VAL A 7 8.53 1.13 -12.83
CA VAL A 7 7.93 -0.12 -12.34
C VAL A 7 7.30 0.13 -10.98
N VAL A 8 6.02 -0.19 -10.85
CA VAL A 8 5.27 -0.03 -9.59
C VAL A 8 4.65 -1.34 -9.14
N LEU A 9 4.80 -1.67 -7.85
CA LEU A 9 4.16 -2.82 -7.21
C LEU A 9 3.05 -2.33 -6.26
N VAL A 10 1.85 -2.92 -6.40
CA VAL A 10 0.69 -2.63 -5.54
C VAL A 10 0.24 -3.90 -4.83
N THR A 11 0.39 -3.95 -3.49
CA THR A 11 -0.12 -5.07 -2.69
C THR A 11 -1.63 -4.98 -2.51
N GLY A 12 -2.33 -6.12 -2.46
CA GLY A 12 -3.79 -6.16 -2.39
C GLY A 12 -4.46 -5.56 -3.64
N GLY A 13 -3.83 -5.73 -4.82
CA GLY A 13 -4.22 -5.11 -6.08
C GLY A 13 -5.42 -5.74 -6.80
N ASN A 14 -5.95 -6.86 -6.30
CA ASN A 14 -7.00 -7.62 -7.00
C ASN A 14 -8.41 -7.04 -6.85
N ARG A 15 -8.65 -6.08 -5.96
CA ARG A 15 -9.96 -5.43 -5.73
C ARG A 15 -9.83 -4.04 -5.09
N GLY A 16 -10.98 -3.35 -4.99
CA GLY A 16 -11.10 -2.09 -4.24
C GLY A 16 -10.13 -0.99 -4.68
N ILE A 17 -9.51 -0.33 -3.71
CA ILE A 17 -8.54 0.76 -3.94
C ILE A 17 -7.34 0.25 -4.72
N GLY A 18 -6.81 -0.93 -4.37
CA GLY A 18 -5.61 -1.49 -5.02
C GLY A 18 -5.81 -1.77 -6.50
N TYR A 19 -6.98 -2.28 -6.90
CA TYR A 19 -7.32 -2.50 -8.31
C TYR A 19 -7.43 -1.19 -9.09
N GLU A 20 -8.11 -0.20 -8.50
CA GLU A 20 -8.25 1.11 -9.14
C GLU A 20 -6.89 1.85 -9.23
N LEU A 21 -6.02 1.70 -8.21
CA LEU A 21 -4.64 2.17 -8.27
C LEU A 21 -3.86 1.54 -9.42
N ALA A 22 -3.90 0.21 -9.53
CA ALA A 22 -3.23 -0.51 -10.62
C ALA A 22 -3.70 -0.01 -11.99
N LYS A 23 -5.01 0.24 -12.15
CA LYS A 23 -5.60 0.81 -13.36
C LYS A 23 -5.09 2.22 -13.64
N GLN A 24 -5.17 3.13 -12.67
CA GLN A 24 -4.77 4.53 -12.86
C GLN A 24 -3.25 4.66 -13.11
N LEU A 25 -2.43 3.87 -12.40
CA LEU A 25 -0.98 3.82 -12.64
C LEU A 25 -0.67 3.35 -14.06
N GLY A 26 -1.35 2.29 -14.54
CA GLY A 26 -1.20 1.83 -15.92
C GLY A 26 -1.60 2.88 -16.95
N VAL A 27 -2.70 3.61 -16.73
CA VAL A 27 -3.13 4.74 -17.58
C VAL A 27 -2.08 5.87 -17.59
N ASN A 28 -1.39 6.09 -16.48
CA ASN A 28 -0.31 7.08 -16.35
C ASN A 28 1.05 6.56 -16.85
N GLY A 29 1.08 5.43 -17.55
CA GLY A 29 2.26 4.94 -18.26
C GLY A 29 3.22 4.09 -17.42
N PHE A 30 2.87 3.75 -16.17
CA PHE A 30 3.67 2.83 -15.36
C PHE A 30 3.57 1.38 -15.89
N LYS A 31 4.62 0.62 -15.65
CA LYS A 31 4.59 -0.84 -15.70
C LYS A 31 4.15 -1.34 -14.33
N VAL A 32 2.94 -1.89 -14.24
CA VAL A 32 2.30 -2.22 -12.97
C VAL A 32 2.47 -3.70 -12.63
N ILE A 33 2.93 -3.98 -11.43
CA ILE A 33 2.95 -5.31 -10.83
C ILE A 33 1.80 -5.36 -9.81
N LEU A 34 0.70 -5.98 -10.19
CA LEU A 34 -0.41 -6.24 -9.30
C LEU A 34 -0.07 -7.43 -8.41
N ALA A 35 -0.04 -7.22 -7.08
CA ALA A 35 0.25 -8.27 -6.13
C ALA A 35 -0.99 -8.61 -5.28
N SER A 36 -1.27 -9.89 -5.09
CA SER A 36 -2.28 -10.38 -4.17
C SER A 36 -1.94 -11.80 -3.68
N ARG A 37 -2.54 -12.19 -2.55
CA ARG A 37 -2.39 -13.55 -2.01
C ARG A 37 -3.30 -14.59 -2.69
N ASP A 38 -4.27 -14.14 -3.45
CA ASP A 38 -5.23 -15.02 -4.13
C ASP A 38 -4.66 -15.43 -5.50
N PRO A 39 -4.38 -16.74 -5.72
CA PRO A 39 -3.77 -17.23 -6.95
C PRO A 39 -4.73 -17.29 -8.14
N VAL A 40 -6.02 -17.03 -7.93
CA VAL A 40 -7.06 -17.01 -8.97
C VAL A 40 -7.49 -15.58 -9.25
N LEU A 41 -7.99 -14.87 -8.26
CA LEU A 41 -8.53 -13.50 -8.42
C LEU A 41 -7.44 -12.48 -8.78
N GLY A 42 -6.19 -12.69 -8.36
CA GLY A 42 -5.07 -11.81 -8.71
C GLY A 42 -4.75 -11.83 -10.21
N PRO A 43 -4.45 -13.00 -10.79
CA PRO A 43 -4.25 -13.14 -12.24
C PRO A 43 -5.42 -12.65 -13.09
N GLU A 44 -6.67 -12.95 -12.68
CA GLU A 44 -7.87 -12.46 -13.37
C GLU A 44 -7.97 -10.93 -13.38
N ALA A 45 -7.69 -10.29 -12.24
CA ALA A 45 -7.67 -8.84 -12.14
C ALA A 45 -6.61 -8.22 -13.06
N ALA A 46 -5.39 -8.77 -13.06
CA ALA A 46 -4.33 -8.34 -13.95
C ALA A 46 -4.69 -8.57 -15.44
N GLN A 47 -5.34 -9.68 -15.76
CA GLN A 47 -5.81 -9.97 -17.12
C GLN A 47 -6.85 -8.97 -17.60
N LYS A 48 -7.82 -8.58 -16.74
CA LYS A 48 -8.82 -7.56 -17.06
C LYS A 48 -8.16 -6.20 -17.40
N LEU A 49 -7.15 -5.81 -16.63
CA LEU A 49 -6.40 -4.58 -16.90
C LEU A 49 -5.59 -4.67 -18.20
N ARG A 50 -4.93 -5.81 -18.48
CA ARG A 50 -4.23 -6.03 -19.76
C ARG A 50 -5.19 -6.00 -20.96
N ALA A 51 -6.38 -6.57 -20.83
CA ALA A 51 -7.38 -6.52 -21.89
C ALA A 51 -7.85 -5.09 -22.21
N SER A 52 -7.65 -4.14 -21.26
CA SER A 52 -7.88 -2.70 -21.47
C SER A 52 -6.65 -1.98 -22.06
N GLY A 53 -5.62 -2.69 -22.50
CA GLY A 53 -4.41 -2.12 -23.09
C GLY A 53 -3.35 -1.65 -22.10
N LEU A 54 -3.49 -1.97 -20.81
CA LEU A 54 -2.55 -1.54 -19.77
C LEU A 54 -1.40 -2.53 -19.58
N ASP A 55 -0.21 -2.02 -19.26
CA ASP A 55 1.00 -2.81 -19.00
C ASP A 55 0.99 -3.31 -17.55
N VAL A 56 0.30 -4.43 -17.30
CA VAL A 56 0.08 -4.99 -15.98
C VAL A 56 0.53 -6.45 -15.91
N SER A 57 1.38 -6.78 -14.97
CA SER A 57 1.75 -8.15 -14.61
C SER A 57 1.15 -8.54 -13.25
N PHE A 58 1.28 -9.81 -12.89
CA PHE A 58 0.86 -10.33 -11.60
C PHE A 58 2.03 -11.00 -10.88
N VAL A 59 2.09 -10.81 -9.57
CA VAL A 59 2.95 -11.58 -8.66
C VAL A 59 2.14 -12.02 -7.44
N LEU A 60 2.35 -13.27 -7.01
CA LEU A 60 1.75 -13.77 -5.78
C LEU A 60 2.49 -13.17 -4.59
N ILE A 61 1.78 -12.46 -3.71
CA ILE A 61 2.28 -12.01 -2.40
C ILE A 61 1.21 -12.24 -1.35
N ASP A 62 1.48 -13.15 -0.43
CA ASP A 62 0.85 -13.13 0.88
C ASP A 62 1.77 -12.35 1.83
N VAL A 63 1.27 -11.21 2.32
CA VAL A 63 2.06 -10.29 3.18
C VAL A 63 2.37 -10.90 4.56
N GLU A 64 1.70 -11.98 4.94
CA GLU A 64 1.97 -12.74 6.17
C GLU A 64 3.02 -13.83 5.96
N ASP A 65 3.30 -14.22 4.71
CA ASP A 65 4.27 -15.26 4.36
C ASP A 65 5.57 -14.65 3.84
N LYS A 66 6.61 -14.73 4.66
CA LYS A 66 7.95 -14.20 4.32
C LYS A 66 8.56 -14.90 3.09
N GLU A 67 8.24 -16.17 2.87
CA GLU A 67 8.74 -16.90 1.71
C GLU A 67 8.03 -16.44 0.44
N SER A 68 6.71 -16.21 0.49
CA SER A 68 5.97 -15.60 -0.60
C SER A 68 6.55 -14.23 -1.00
N ILE A 69 6.86 -13.38 -0.01
CA ILE A 69 7.51 -12.08 -0.25
C ILE A 69 8.89 -12.25 -0.87
N ARG A 70 9.71 -13.18 -0.36
CA ARG A 70 11.05 -13.47 -0.89
C ARG A 70 11.01 -13.88 -2.37
N GLN A 71 10.09 -14.78 -2.73
CA GLN A 71 9.91 -15.22 -4.11
C GLN A 71 9.45 -14.08 -5.03
N ALA A 72 8.57 -13.21 -4.53
CA ALA A 72 8.14 -12.03 -5.26
C ALA A 72 9.30 -11.07 -5.56
N VAL A 73 10.21 -10.83 -4.59
CA VAL A 73 11.41 -10.00 -4.81
C VAL A 73 12.30 -10.60 -5.90
N ILE A 74 12.54 -11.91 -5.87
CA ILE A 74 13.33 -12.60 -6.91
C ILE A 74 12.66 -12.40 -8.28
N THR A 75 11.37 -12.67 -8.40
CA THR A 75 10.62 -12.52 -9.65
C THR A 75 10.68 -11.09 -10.19
N VAL A 76 10.49 -10.09 -9.32
CA VAL A 76 10.56 -8.68 -9.73
C VAL A 76 11.97 -8.29 -10.18
N ASN A 77 12.99 -8.73 -9.45
CA ASN A 77 14.37 -8.46 -9.80
C ASN A 77 14.78 -9.12 -11.14
N GLU A 78 14.39 -10.37 -11.38
CA GLU A 78 14.68 -11.08 -12.63
C GLU A 78 13.95 -10.49 -13.83
N GLN A 79 12.68 -10.08 -13.66
CA GLN A 79 11.88 -9.58 -14.78
C GLN A 79 12.14 -8.11 -15.11
N TYR A 80 12.47 -7.29 -14.10
CA TYR A 80 12.54 -5.83 -14.26
C TYR A 80 13.89 -5.24 -13.85
N GLY A 81 14.65 -5.90 -12.97
CA GLY A 81 15.92 -5.40 -12.43
C GLY A 81 15.79 -4.15 -11.55
N ARG A 82 14.54 -3.67 -11.34
CA ARG A 82 14.22 -2.44 -10.62
C ARG A 82 12.83 -2.47 -10.01
N LEU A 83 12.62 -1.63 -8.98
CA LEU A 83 11.29 -1.27 -8.48
C LEU A 83 11.31 0.22 -8.11
N ASP A 84 10.53 1.04 -8.81
CA ASP A 84 10.51 2.49 -8.60
C ASP A 84 9.51 2.92 -7.55
N VAL A 85 8.37 2.23 -7.50
CA VAL A 85 7.28 2.56 -6.57
C VAL A 85 6.77 1.30 -5.89
N LEU A 86 6.65 1.36 -4.57
CA LEU A 86 5.99 0.33 -3.76
C LEU A 86 4.77 0.94 -3.07
N ILE A 87 3.59 0.35 -3.29
CA ILE A 87 2.37 0.75 -2.61
C ILE A 87 1.90 -0.39 -1.69
N ASN A 88 2.12 -0.22 -0.40
CA ASN A 88 1.59 -1.10 0.64
C ASN A 88 0.11 -0.77 0.87
N ASN A 89 -0.76 -1.42 0.08
CA ASN A 89 -2.21 -1.23 0.14
C ASN A 89 -2.93 -2.43 0.77
N ALA A 90 -2.32 -3.60 0.81
CA ALA A 90 -2.92 -4.78 1.46
C ALA A 90 -3.28 -4.47 2.92
N GLY A 91 -4.51 -4.78 3.32
CA GLY A 91 -4.99 -4.55 4.67
C GLY A 91 -6.33 -5.19 4.94
N VAL A 92 -6.66 -5.32 6.22
CA VAL A 92 -7.91 -5.87 6.73
C VAL A 92 -8.50 -4.97 7.82
N TYR A 93 -9.80 -5.09 8.02
CA TYR A 93 -10.58 -4.46 9.07
C TYR A 93 -11.49 -5.53 9.68
N LEU A 94 -11.05 -6.15 10.79
CA LEU A 94 -11.67 -7.34 11.36
C LEU A 94 -12.48 -7.06 12.63
N ASP A 95 -12.24 -5.93 13.29
CA ASP A 95 -12.82 -5.57 14.58
C ASP A 95 -14.04 -4.63 14.48
N LYS A 96 -14.85 -4.81 13.44
CA LYS A 96 -16.09 -4.04 13.25
C LYS A 96 -17.05 -4.31 14.40
N ASN A 97 -17.44 -3.25 15.14
CA ASN A 97 -18.28 -3.28 16.32
C ASN A 97 -17.68 -3.99 17.56
N GLU A 98 -16.40 -4.31 17.54
CA GLU A 98 -15.70 -4.92 18.67
C GLU A 98 -15.13 -3.84 19.59
N LYS A 99 -15.07 -4.16 20.91
CA LYS A 99 -14.37 -3.34 21.89
C LYS A 99 -13.00 -3.95 22.17
N LEU A 100 -11.95 -3.15 22.08
CA LEU A 100 -10.55 -3.59 22.15
C LEU A 100 -10.25 -4.56 23.31
N LEU A 101 -10.75 -4.27 24.51
CA LEU A 101 -10.45 -5.08 25.70
C LEU A 101 -11.34 -6.33 25.86
N TYR A 102 -12.32 -6.52 24.98
CA TYR A 102 -13.30 -7.60 25.08
C TYR A 102 -13.38 -8.48 23.81
N MET A 103 -12.71 -8.07 22.73
CA MET A 103 -12.64 -8.87 21.50
C MET A 103 -11.70 -10.07 21.66
N ASP A 104 -11.83 -11.04 20.79
CA ASP A 104 -10.87 -12.15 20.70
C ASP A 104 -9.47 -11.60 20.38
N PRO A 105 -8.43 -11.94 21.17
CA PRO A 105 -7.06 -11.47 20.92
C PRO A 105 -6.54 -11.80 19.52
N SER A 106 -6.99 -12.89 18.92
CA SER A 106 -6.62 -13.28 17.55
C SER A 106 -6.98 -12.23 16.50
N ILE A 107 -8.01 -11.41 16.73
CA ILE A 107 -8.41 -10.30 15.86
C ILE A 107 -7.32 -9.23 15.83
N LEU A 108 -6.80 -8.86 17.01
CA LEU A 108 -5.68 -7.90 17.09
C LEU A 108 -4.43 -8.47 16.45
N GLU A 109 -4.07 -9.70 16.79
CA GLU A 109 -2.89 -10.39 16.24
C GLU A 109 -2.94 -10.45 14.71
N LYS A 110 -4.06 -10.90 14.15
CA LYS A 110 -4.27 -10.99 12.70
C LYS A 110 -4.25 -9.62 12.02
N THR A 111 -4.87 -8.62 12.63
CA THR A 111 -4.89 -7.26 12.09
C THR A 111 -3.47 -6.66 12.07
N MET A 112 -2.70 -6.85 13.15
CA MET A 112 -1.31 -6.41 13.21
C MET A 112 -0.43 -7.17 12.22
N ALA A 113 -0.61 -8.49 12.09
CA ALA A 113 0.14 -9.33 11.16
C ALA A 113 0.03 -8.82 9.71
N ILE A 114 -1.18 -8.46 9.28
CA ILE A 114 -1.42 -8.02 7.91
C ILE A 114 -1.09 -6.54 7.72
N ASN A 115 -1.68 -5.65 8.55
CA ASN A 115 -1.66 -4.22 8.29
C ASN A 115 -0.30 -3.56 8.63
N PHE A 116 0.41 -4.10 9.62
CA PHE A 116 1.69 -3.57 10.07
C PHE A 116 2.87 -4.46 9.68
N PHE A 117 2.93 -5.69 10.19
CA PHE A 117 4.07 -6.58 9.92
C PHE A 117 4.16 -6.95 8.44
N GLY A 118 3.02 -7.12 7.76
CA GLY A 118 2.99 -7.36 6.32
C GLY A 118 3.63 -6.23 5.53
N ALA A 119 3.21 -4.99 5.77
CA ALA A 119 3.81 -3.80 5.14
C ALA A 119 5.31 -3.66 5.48
N TYR A 120 5.69 -3.90 6.75
CA TYR A 120 7.09 -3.89 7.18
C TYR A 120 7.93 -4.92 6.41
N HIS A 121 7.47 -6.17 6.33
CA HIS A 121 8.22 -7.23 5.64
C HIS A 121 8.35 -6.97 4.14
N VAL A 122 7.27 -6.53 3.48
CA VAL A 122 7.30 -6.16 2.06
C VAL A 122 8.28 -5.01 1.84
N MET A 123 8.16 -3.92 2.59
CA MET A 123 9.03 -2.76 2.47
C MET A 123 10.50 -3.13 2.68
N ARG A 124 10.82 -3.83 3.79
CA ARG A 124 12.19 -4.28 4.10
C ARG A 124 12.80 -5.14 2.98
N SER A 125 11.98 -5.96 2.32
CA SER A 125 12.45 -6.88 1.30
C SER A 125 12.72 -6.19 -0.05
N PHE A 126 11.97 -5.13 -0.38
CA PHE A 126 12.13 -4.39 -1.64
C PHE A 126 13.05 -3.17 -1.56
N ILE A 127 13.29 -2.60 -0.38
CA ILE A 127 14.20 -1.46 -0.19
C ILE A 127 15.59 -1.69 -0.82
N PRO A 128 16.24 -2.86 -0.70
CA PRO A 128 17.55 -3.07 -1.32
C PRO A 128 17.59 -2.88 -2.84
N LEU A 129 16.49 -3.15 -3.55
CA LEU A 129 16.39 -2.84 -4.99
C LEU A 129 16.37 -1.33 -5.24
N MET A 130 15.62 -0.58 -4.41
CA MET A 130 15.54 0.88 -4.50
C MET A 130 16.87 1.55 -4.13
N GLU A 131 17.56 1.05 -3.11
CA GLU A 131 18.89 1.56 -2.72
C GLU A 131 19.94 1.33 -3.81
N LYS A 132 19.94 0.14 -4.43
CA LYS A 132 20.85 -0.20 -5.53
C LYS A 132 20.68 0.73 -6.74
N GLN A 133 19.45 1.13 -7.05
CA GLN A 133 19.14 2.04 -8.16
C GLN A 133 19.21 3.53 -7.79
N GLY A 134 19.31 3.87 -6.48
CA GLY A 134 19.37 5.23 -5.98
C GLY A 134 18.05 6.00 -6.04
N TYR A 135 16.91 5.33 -6.20
CA TYR A 135 15.57 5.92 -6.34
C TYR A 135 14.49 5.02 -5.78
N GLY A 136 13.48 5.61 -5.12
CA GLY A 136 12.30 4.87 -4.68
C GLY A 136 11.18 5.76 -4.15
N ARG A 137 9.94 5.32 -4.33
CA ARG A 137 8.75 5.92 -3.71
C ARG A 137 7.98 4.83 -3.01
N ILE A 138 7.86 4.93 -1.69
CA ILE A 138 7.12 3.96 -0.86
C ILE A 138 5.92 4.67 -0.28
N ILE A 139 4.74 4.13 -0.53
CA ILE A 139 3.47 4.67 -0.07
C ILE A 139 2.78 3.63 0.82
N ASN A 140 2.60 3.96 2.08
CA ASN A 140 1.86 3.14 3.02
C ASN A 140 0.41 3.65 3.08
N VAL A 141 -0.54 2.83 2.61
CA VAL A 141 -1.97 3.17 2.70
C VAL A 141 -2.43 2.97 4.14
N SER A 142 -2.49 4.08 4.86
CA SER A 142 -2.88 4.17 6.25
C SER A 142 -4.35 4.54 6.40
N SER A 143 -4.69 5.30 7.43
CA SER A 143 -6.00 5.84 7.73
C SER A 143 -5.84 6.96 8.75
N GLU A 144 -6.74 7.96 8.76
CA GLU A 144 -6.87 8.92 9.86
C GLU A 144 -7.03 8.22 11.21
N TYR A 145 -7.67 7.05 11.25
CA TYR A 145 -7.75 6.22 12.46
C TYR A 145 -6.39 5.78 13.02
N GLY A 146 -5.29 5.96 12.29
CA GLY A 146 -3.93 5.81 12.79
C GLY A 146 -3.35 7.09 13.43
N ALA A 147 -4.07 8.20 13.43
CA ALA A 147 -3.66 9.42 14.12
C ALA A 147 -3.92 9.31 15.64
N VAL A 148 -3.01 9.88 16.44
CA VAL A 148 -3.15 9.84 17.91
C VAL A 148 -4.41 10.57 18.37
N SER A 149 -4.80 11.63 17.67
CA SER A 149 -6.04 12.40 17.94
C SER A 149 -7.30 11.53 17.86
N GLU A 150 -7.30 10.49 17.02
CA GLU A 150 -8.45 9.61 16.81
C GLU A 150 -8.54 8.45 17.82
N MET A 151 -7.55 8.32 18.73
CA MET A 151 -7.51 7.22 19.71
C MET A 151 -8.55 7.37 20.83
N SER A 152 -9.11 8.56 21.04
CA SER A 152 -10.14 8.80 22.07
C SER A 152 -11.52 8.24 21.68
N ASP A 153 -11.80 8.02 20.39
CA ASP A 153 -13.06 7.50 19.94
C ASP A 153 -13.17 5.98 20.15
N GLN A 154 -14.37 5.53 20.54
CA GLN A 154 -14.63 4.12 20.81
C GLN A 154 -14.66 3.28 19.51
N GLY A 155 -14.35 1.99 19.68
CA GLY A 155 -14.41 0.98 18.62
C GLY A 155 -13.19 0.93 17.72
N VAL A 156 -13.14 -0.09 16.91
CA VAL A 156 -12.10 -0.39 15.89
C VAL A 156 -10.66 -0.32 16.40
N GLY A 157 -10.44 -0.75 17.63
CA GLY A 157 -9.17 -0.59 18.34
C GLY A 157 -8.02 -1.35 17.70
N ALA A 158 -8.25 -2.57 17.17
CA ALA A 158 -7.21 -3.33 16.48
C ALA A 158 -6.79 -2.64 15.18
N TYR A 159 -7.76 -2.15 14.41
CA TYR A 159 -7.49 -1.40 13.19
C TYR A 159 -6.73 -0.11 13.48
N LYS A 160 -7.19 0.69 14.46
CA LYS A 160 -6.52 1.92 14.89
C LYS A 160 -5.07 1.67 15.27
N LEU A 161 -4.81 0.71 16.16
CA LEU A 161 -3.46 0.35 16.58
C LEU A 161 -2.57 -0.09 15.40
N SER A 162 -3.11 -0.85 14.46
CA SER A 162 -2.34 -1.28 13.29
C SER A 162 -1.96 -0.12 12.37
N LYS A 163 -2.85 0.88 12.21
CA LYS A 163 -2.58 2.06 11.39
C LYS A 163 -1.68 3.07 12.10
N LEU A 164 -1.77 3.20 13.42
CA LEU A 164 -0.81 3.96 14.22
C LEU A 164 0.61 3.37 14.11
N ALA A 165 0.72 2.04 14.23
CA ALA A 165 2.00 1.37 14.05
C ALA A 165 2.57 1.56 12.64
N LEU A 166 1.73 1.52 11.60
CA LEU A 166 2.12 1.78 10.21
C LEU A 166 2.58 3.23 9.99
N ASN A 167 1.91 4.18 10.64
CA ASN A 167 2.30 5.60 10.65
C ASN A 167 3.69 5.77 11.32
N GLY A 168 3.90 5.16 12.48
CA GLY A 168 5.19 5.15 13.16
C GLY A 168 6.31 4.52 12.30
N LEU A 169 6.03 3.38 11.67
CA LEU A 169 6.94 2.74 10.74
C LEU A 169 7.33 3.65 9.57
N THR A 170 6.35 4.34 8.97
CA THR A 170 6.58 5.28 7.87
C THR A 170 7.58 6.37 8.28
N ARG A 171 7.36 6.96 9.43
CA ARG A 171 8.19 8.04 9.96
C ARG A 171 9.61 7.60 10.27
N LEU A 172 9.75 6.46 10.95
CA LEU A 172 11.06 5.89 11.31
C LEU A 172 11.85 5.48 10.08
N ALA A 173 11.24 4.73 9.16
CA ALA A 173 11.90 4.28 7.95
C ALA A 173 12.35 5.45 7.04
N ALA A 174 11.53 6.50 6.94
CA ALA A 174 11.89 7.70 6.19
C ALA A 174 13.10 8.45 6.79
N ALA A 175 13.30 8.38 8.10
CA ALA A 175 14.44 8.99 8.79
C ALA A 175 15.73 8.17 8.63
N GLU A 176 15.62 6.86 8.45
CA GLU A 176 16.76 5.95 8.34
C GLU A 176 17.30 5.82 6.90
N ILE A 177 16.42 5.84 5.91
CA ILE A 177 16.78 5.65 4.49
C ILE A 177 17.33 6.95 3.91
N LYS A 178 18.48 6.83 3.21
CA LYS A 178 19.16 7.96 2.57
C LYS A 178 18.92 7.97 1.05
N GLY A 179 19.24 9.11 0.43
CA GLY A 179 19.14 9.29 -1.02
C GLY A 179 17.74 9.70 -1.49
N ASP A 180 17.44 9.49 -2.77
CA ASP A 180 16.15 9.83 -3.35
C ASP A 180 15.12 8.68 -3.19
N ILE A 181 15.02 8.16 -1.97
CA ILE A 181 13.96 7.23 -1.58
C ILE A 181 13.03 7.98 -0.62
N LYS A 182 11.76 8.13 -1.00
CA LYS A 182 10.74 8.83 -0.20
C LYS A 182 9.71 7.84 0.31
N ILE A 183 9.42 7.92 1.61
CA ILE A 183 8.47 7.02 2.28
C ILE A 183 7.41 7.88 2.94
N ASN A 184 6.15 7.75 2.52
CA ASN A 184 5.05 8.54 3.05
C ASN A 184 3.83 7.66 3.35
N ALA A 185 2.99 8.12 4.25
CA ALA A 185 1.68 7.55 4.52
C ALA A 185 0.58 8.35 3.83
N VAL A 186 -0.50 7.66 3.47
CA VAL A 186 -1.69 8.30 2.90
C VAL A 186 -2.94 7.73 3.53
N ASP A 187 -3.87 8.61 3.86
CA ASP A 187 -5.23 8.23 4.19
C ASP A 187 -6.12 8.34 2.96
N PRO A 188 -6.71 7.22 2.49
CA PRO A 188 -7.60 7.22 1.35
C PRO A 188 -8.99 7.79 1.68
N GLY A 189 -9.29 8.06 2.96
CA GLY A 189 -10.62 8.36 3.49
C GLY A 189 -11.53 7.14 3.53
N TRP A 190 -12.82 7.35 3.85
CA TRP A 190 -13.81 6.28 3.88
C TRP A 190 -14.33 5.97 2.46
N VAL A 191 -13.93 4.81 1.94
CA VAL A 191 -14.07 4.45 0.52
C VAL A 191 -15.07 3.31 0.32
N SER A 192 -15.94 3.42 -0.67
CA SER A 192 -16.94 2.40 -1.04
C SER A 192 -16.30 1.17 -1.68
N THR A 193 -15.87 0.26 -0.83
CA THR A 193 -15.26 -1.04 -1.13
C THR A 193 -15.91 -2.10 -0.26
N ASP A 194 -15.53 -3.37 -0.41
CA ASP A 194 -15.97 -4.45 0.50
C ASP A 194 -15.65 -4.12 1.97
N MET A 195 -14.52 -3.44 2.23
CA MET A 195 -14.11 -3.02 3.57
C MET A 195 -14.94 -1.86 4.10
N GLY A 196 -15.10 -0.80 3.31
CA GLY A 196 -15.78 0.42 3.73
C GLY A 196 -17.30 0.37 3.64
N GLY A 197 -17.83 -0.56 2.87
CA GLY A 197 -19.28 -0.74 2.66
C GLY A 197 -19.88 0.26 1.66
N PRO A 198 -21.16 0.03 1.28
CA PRO A 198 -21.83 0.82 0.23
C PRO A 198 -22.17 2.26 0.65
N SER A 199 -22.23 2.53 1.96
CA SER A 199 -22.54 3.87 2.50
C SER A 199 -21.33 4.81 2.50
N ALA A 200 -20.13 4.34 2.15
CA ALA A 200 -18.95 5.18 2.11
C ALA A 200 -19.07 6.26 1.02
N PRO A 201 -18.78 7.53 1.36
CA PRO A 201 -19.02 8.65 0.44
C PRO A 201 -17.99 8.74 -0.68
N ARG A 202 -16.83 8.09 -0.52
CA ARG A 202 -15.71 8.22 -1.45
C ARG A 202 -15.64 7.02 -2.38
N THR A 203 -15.43 7.28 -3.66
CA THR A 203 -15.20 6.21 -4.64
C THR A 203 -13.74 5.72 -4.61
N PRO A 204 -13.47 4.44 -4.98
CA PRO A 204 -12.10 3.95 -5.15
C PRO A 204 -11.26 4.81 -6.11
N LYS A 205 -11.89 5.35 -7.16
CA LYS A 205 -11.25 6.26 -8.12
C LYS A 205 -10.69 7.49 -7.44
N LYS A 206 -11.49 8.17 -6.61
CA LYS A 206 -11.05 9.38 -5.91
C LYS A 206 -9.96 9.09 -4.88
N ALA A 207 -10.07 7.98 -4.17
CA ALA A 207 -9.04 7.53 -3.23
C ALA A 207 -7.70 7.25 -3.93
N ALA A 208 -7.73 6.59 -5.10
CA ALA A 208 -6.55 6.28 -5.88
C ALA A 208 -5.81 7.53 -6.40
N GLU A 209 -6.52 8.60 -6.73
CA GLU A 209 -5.91 9.87 -7.18
C GLU A 209 -4.97 10.49 -6.13
N SER A 210 -5.33 10.41 -4.84
CA SER A 210 -4.51 10.91 -3.73
C SER A 210 -3.22 10.10 -3.58
N ILE A 211 -3.33 8.78 -3.74
CA ILE A 211 -2.20 7.85 -3.61
C ILE A 211 -1.27 7.97 -4.83
N LEU A 212 -1.83 8.03 -6.04
CA LEU A 212 -1.08 8.18 -7.29
C LEU A 212 -0.16 9.41 -7.27
N TRP A 213 -0.60 10.52 -6.67
CA TRP A 213 0.23 11.71 -6.54
C TRP A 213 1.56 11.42 -5.84
N LEU A 214 1.56 10.66 -4.72
CA LEU A 214 2.77 10.29 -4.00
C LEU A 214 3.71 9.38 -4.81
N ALA A 215 3.18 8.61 -5.76
CA ALA A 215 3.98 7.79 -6.67
C ALA A 215 4.78 8.62 -7.69
N THR A 216 4.40 9.89 -7.89
CA THR A 216 4.97 10.79 -8.91
C THR A 216 5.76 11.97 -8.35
N ILE A 217 5.96 12.05 -7.02
CA ILE A 217 6.70 13.15 -6.40
C ILE A 217 8.17 13.15 -6.83
N GLY A 218 8.70 14.37 -7.05
CA GLY A 218 10.11 14.57 -7.40
C GLY A 218 11.08 14.36 -6.22
N PRO A 219 12.39 14.57 -6.47
CA PRO A 219 13.43 14.40 -5.45
C PRO A 219 13.27 15.35 -4.25
N ASP A 220 12.71 16.53 -4.47
CA ASP A 220 12.43 17.53 -3.42
C ASP A 220 11.06 17.34 -2.77
N GLY A 221 10.36 16.25 -3.12
CA GLY A 221 9.06 15.91 -2.57
C GLY A 221 9.10 15.51 -1.09
N PRO A 222 7.91 15.41 -0.46
CA PRO A 222 7.80 15.08 0.96
C PRO A 222 8.39 13.71 1.30
N ASN A 223 8.92 13.59 2.53
CA ASN A 223 9.45 12.35 3.07
C ASN A 223 9.12 12.23 4.56
N GLY A 224 8.55 11.09 4.97
CA GLY A 224 8.15 10.85 6.35
C GLY A 224 6.92 11.65 6.76
N GLU A 225 5.99 11.88 5.84
CA GLU A 225 4.81 12.71 6.07
C GLU A 225 3.52 11.90 5.82
N PHE A 226 2.39 12.41 6.35
CA PHE A 226 1.08 11.81 6.26
C PHE A 226 0.11 12.73 5.51
N PHE A 227 -0.62 12.19 4.53
CA PHE A 227 -1.42 12.97 3.60
C PHE A 227 -2.84 12.45 3.46
N ARG A 228 -3.78 13.40 3.23
CA ARG A 228 -5.10 13.16 2.64
C ARG A 228 -5.32 14.20 1.54
N ASP A 229 -5.76 13.79 0.36
CA ASP A 229 -6.05 14.67 -0.78
C ASP A 229 -4.91 15.63 -1.14
N ARG A 230 -3.66 15.17 -1.00
CA ARG A 230 -2.39 15.91 -1.21
C ARG A 230 -2.10 16.97 -0.14
N GLU A 231 -2.95 17.09 0.86
CA GLU A 231 -2.72 17.96 2.00
C GLU A 231 -2.10 17.14 3.14
N ARG A 232 -1.13 17.74 3.81
CA ARG A 232 -0.53 17.13 5.00
C ARG A 232 -1.54 17.13 6.14
N ILE A 233 -1.64 15.99 6.82
CA ILE A 233 -2.45 15.84 8.01
C ILE A 233 -1.58 15.40 9.21
N ASP A 234 -2.09 15.56 10.42
CA ASP A 234 -1.40 15.17 11.64
C ASP A 234 -1.39 13.64 11.82
N TRP A 235 -0.37 13.19 12.58
CA TRP A 235 -0.15 11.78 12.90
C TRP A 235 -1.09 11.26 14.00
#